data_5a707b0e51784f7c32df7383a4eb5f40
#
_entry.id   5a707b0e51784f7c32df7383a4eb5f40
#
_cell.length_a   1.000
_cell.length_b   1.000
_cell.length_c   1.000
_cell.angle_alpha   90.00
_cell.angle_beta   90.00
_cell.angle_gamma   90.00
#
_symmetry.space_group_name_H-M   'P 1'
#
loop_
_entity.id
_entity.type
_entity.pdbx_description
1 polymer ?
#
loop_
_entity_poly.entity_id
_entity_poly.type
_entity_poly.pdbx_seq_one_letter_code
_entity_poly.pdbx_strand_id
1 'polypeptide(L)'
;YLGTTRRGTPVYLDKRAVEADKVILTGGITPHLFAGFGGGRKSVLPGIAAAETINHNHVMALSDTIGGGINPDTCLAKTWDNRVSDDMCDATALLNPCFLVNVIMDADAIFTQLPPATGTKHGWKAHAL
;
A
#
# COMPACT_ATOMS: atom_id res chain seq x y z
N TYR A 1 -11.44 -4.51 13.33
CA TYR A 1 -10.30 -5.44 13.20
C TYR A 1 -10.61 -6.49 12.13
N LEU A 2 -9.70 -6.66 11.17
CA LEU A 2 -9.84 -7.61 10.06
C LEU A 2 -8.93 -8.84 10.20
N GLY A 3 -7.86 -8.74 10.93
CA GLY A 3 -6.86 -9.79 11.05
C GLY A 3 -5.45 -9.22 11.19
N THR A 4 -4.46 -10.08 11.04
CA THR A 4 -3.04 -9.73 11.18
C THR A 4 -2.32 -10.12 9.88
N THR A 5 -1.44 -9.24 9.40
CA THR A 5 -0.61 -9.52 8.23
C THR A 5 0.42 -10.63 8.53
N ARG A 6 1.06 -11.18 7.50
CA ARG A 6 2.15 -12.15 7.65
C ARG A 6 3.34 -11.61 8.46
N ARG A 7 3.50 -10.29 8.53
CA ARG A 7 4.56 -9.61 9.29
C ARG A 7 4.13 -9.19 10.68
N GLY A 8 2.92 -9.57 11.12
CA GLY A 8 2.42 -9.32 12.47
C GLY A 8 1.71 -7.98 12.67
N THR A 9 1.46 -7.21 11.61
CA THR A 9 0.72 -5.94 11.71
C THR A 9 -0.77 -6.20 11.96
N PRO A 10 -1.35 -5.73 13.08
CA PRO A 10 -2.79 -5.81 13.32
C PRO A 10 -3.51 -4.83 12.40
N VAL A 11 -4.53 -5.29 11.67
CA VAL A 11 -5.22 -4.51 10.64
C VAL A 11 -6.57 -4.01 11.17
N TYR A 12 -6.60 -2.74 11.54
CA TYR A 12 -7.81 -2.00 11.90
C TYR A 12 -8.11 -0.99 10.81
N LEU A 13 -9.25 -1.11 10.15
CA LEU A 13 -9.70 -0.23 9.07
C LEU A 13 -11.01 0.47 9.40
N ASP A 14 -11.32 1.53 8.66
CA ASP A 14 -12.60 2.21 8.75
C ASP A 14 -13.75 1.21 8.55
N LYS A 15 -14.68 1.20 9.50
CA LYS A 15 -15.80 0.26 9.55
C LYS A 15 -16.66 0.32 8.28
N ARG A 16 -16.87 1.51 7.71
CA ARG A 16 -17.68 1.72 6.50
C ARG A 16 -17.10 0.97 5.29
N ALA A 17 -15.77 0.91 5.18
CA ALA A 17 -15.12 0.17 4.11
C ALA A 17 -15.21 -1.35 4.33
N VAL A 18 -15.12 -1.79 5.59
CA VAL A 18 -15.19 -3.21 5.97
C VAL A 18 -16.59 -3.80 5.76
N GLU A 19 -17.63 -3.00 6.02
CA GLU A 19 -19.04 -3.41 5.92
C GLU A 19 -19.65 -3.17 4.53
N ALA A 20 -18.90 -2.57 3.61
CA ALA A 20 -19.37 -2.32 2.25
C ALA A 20 -19.46 -3.60 1.42
N ASP A 21 -20.53 -3.76 0.63
CA ASP A 21 -20.69 -4.89 -0.29
C ASP A 21 -19.59 -4.92 -1.38
N LYS A 22 -19.10 -3.77 -1.76
CA LYS A 22 -18.05 -3.59 -2.77
C LYS A 22 -17.11 -2.46 -2.36
N VAL A 23 -15.82 -2.69 -2.52
CA VAL A 23 -14.78 -1.69 -2.29
C VAL A 23 -14.02 -1.48 -3.60
N ILE A 24 -13.99 -0.23 -4.05
CA ILE A 24 -13.20 0.21 -5.20
C ILE A 24 -12.10 1.12 -4.67
N LEU A 25 -10.87 0.81 -4.99
CA LEU A 25 -9.73 1.65 -4.66
C LEU A 25 -9.44 2.61 -5.80
N THR A 26 -9.14 3.85 -5.45
CA THR A 26 -8.64 4.85 -6.41
C THR A 26 -7.33 5.42 -5.90
N GLY A 27 -6.42 5.79 -6.81
CA GLY A 27 -5.14 6.37 -6.40
C GLY A 27 -4.31 6.92 -7.54
N GLY A 28 -3.29 7.69 -7.18
CA GLY A 28 -2.25 8.16 -8.09
C GLY A 28 -0.94 7.39 -7.86
N ILE A 29 -0.32 6.94 -8.93
CA ILE A 29 0.99 6.31 -8.86
C ILE A 29 2.04 7.40 -8.88
N THR A 30 2.69 7.60 -7.74
CA THR A 30 3.79 8.55 -7.56
C THR A 30 4.93 7.86 -6.79
N PRO A 31 6.19 8.21 -7.01
CA PRO A 31 7.29 7.70 -6.21
C PRO A 31 7.11 7.99 -4.72
N HIS A 32 7.49 7.06 -3.85
CA HIS A 32 7.35 7.19 -2.41
C HIS A 32 8.61 6.71 -1.69
N LEU A 33 9.06 7.48 -0.69
CA LEU A 33 10.36 7.35 -0.04
C LEU A 33 10.66 5.95 0.49
N PHE A 34 9.69 5.28 1.12
CA PHE A 34 9.91 3.96 1.73
C PHE A 34 8.91 2.87 1.30
N ALA A 35 7.81 3.23 0.66
CA ALA A 35 6.87 2.23 0.10
C ALA A 35 7.10 1.97 -1.40
N GLY A 36 8.11 2.58 -2.00
CA GLY A 36 8.42 2.52 -3.43
C GLY A 36 7.53 3.45 -4.25
N PHE A 37 6.24 3.15 -4.35
CA PHE A 37 5.24 3.96 -5.06
C PHE A 37 3.96 4.14 -4.25
N GLY A 38 3.23 5.21 -4.58
CA GLY A 38 1.86 5.47 -4.15
C GLY A 38 0.82 4.63 -4.88
N GLY A 39 -0.47 4.98 -4.69
CA GLY A 39 -1.62 4.32 -5.30
C GLY A 39 -1.95 2.95 -4.71
N GLY A 40 -2.98 2.32 -5.25
CA GLY A 40 -3.40 0.96 -4.91
C GLY A 40 -3.55 0.69 -3.42
N ARG A 41 -2.70 -0.18 -2.90
CA ARG A 41 -2.64 -0.59 -1.50
C ARG A 41 -2.56 0.55 -0.50
N LYS A 42 -2.00 1.70 -0.90
CA LYS A 42 -1.88 2.87 -0.02
C LYS A 42 -3.21 3.58 0.24
N SER A 43 -4.22 3.36 -0.57
CA SER A 43 -5.59 3.81 -0.27
C SER A 43 -6.17 3.05 0.94
N VAL A 44 -5.68 1.85 1.22
CA VAL A 44 -6.06 1.05 2.40
C VAL A 44 -5.13 1.34 3.57
N LEU A 45 -3.83 1.13 3.41
CA LEU A 45 -2.81 1.40 4.43
C LEU A 45 -1.76 2.36 3.84
N PRO A 46 -1.70 3.62 4.31
CA PRO A 46 -2.36 4.17 5.51
C PRO A 46 -3.78 4.74 5.32
N GLY A 47 -4.31 4.84 4.11
CA GLY A 47 -5.42 5.69 3.73
C GLY A 47 -6.67 5.64 4.63
N ILE A 48 -7.12 4.44 5.01
CA ILE A 48 -8.29 4.21 5.87
C ILE A 48 -7.96 3.36 7.10
N ALA A 49 -6.67 3.23 7.42
CA ALA A 49 -6.21 2.44 8.55
C ALA A 49 -6.12 3.25 9.84
N ALA A 50 -6.28 2.57 10.97
CA ALA A 50 -6.06 3.16 12.29
C ALA A 50 -4.57 3.45 12.54
N ALA A 51 -4.29 4.41 13.41
CA ALA A 51 -2.93 4.81 13.77
C ALA A 51 -2.06 3.62 14.23
N GLU A 52 -2.64 2.68 14.98
CA GLU A 52 -1.95 1.48 15.41
C GLU A 52 -1.42 0.65 14.21
N THR A 53 -2.27 0.38 13.24
CA THR A 53 -1.90 -0.33 12.00
C THR A 53 -0.82 0.42 11.23
N ILE A 54 -0.98 1.75 11.10
CA ILE A 54 -0.01 2.62 10.40
C ILE A 54 1.35 2.55 11.10
N ASN A 55 1.39 2.68 12.42
CA ASN A 55 2.63 2.67 13.20
C ASN A 55 3.36 1.33 13.06
N HIS A 56 2.65 0.21 13.17
CA HIS A 56 3.22 -1.12 12.97
C HIS A 56 3.86 -1.29 11.58
N ASN A 57 3.17 -0.84 10.54
CA ASN A 57 3.70 -0.89 9.18
C ASN A 57 4.90 0.05 8.99
N HIS A 58 4.76 1.32 9.41
CA HIS A 58 5.78 2.34 9.10
C HIS A 58 7.09 2.14 9.87
N VAL A 59 7.05 1.54 11.07
CA VAL A 59 8.28 1.21 11.82
C VAL A 59 9.16 0.23 11.04
N MET A 60 8.60 -0.58 10.14
CA MET A 60 9.36 -1.47 9.27
C MET A 60 10.26 -0.71 8.28
N ALA A 61 10.06 0.60 8.09
CA ALA A 61 10.98 1.41 7.29
C ALA A 61 12.32 1.63 7.98
N LEU A 62 12.39 1.39 9.28
CA LEU A 62 13.63 1.53 10.04
C LEU A 62 14.49 0.27 9.94
N SER A 63 15.79 0.47 10.06
CA SER A 63 16.75 -0.63 10.18
C SER A 63 16.50 -1.44 11.45
N ASP A 64 16.74 -2.75 11.39
CA ASP A 64 16.68 -3.62 12.56
C ASP A 64 17.87 -3.38 13.54
N THR A 65 18.88 -2.65 13.08
CA THR A 65 20.03 -2.24 13.90
C THR A 65 19.76 -0.87 14.51
N ILE A 66 19.91 -0.75 15.83
CA ILE A 66 19.78 0.54 16.54
C ILE A 66 20.78 1.55 15.96
N GLY A 67 20.28 2.72 15.55
CA GLY A 67 21.10 3.74 14.90
C GLY A 67 21.38 3.50 13.41
N GLY A 68 20.88 2.42 12.82
CA GLY A 68 21.09 2.06 11.42
C GLY A 68 20.27 2.88 10.40
N GLY A 69 19.42 3.79 10.88
CA GLY A 69 18.64 4.65 10.01
C GLY A 69 17.50 3.93 9.27
N ILE A 70 17.34 4.22 7.99
CA ILE A 70 16.31 3.61 7.13
C ILE A 70 16.81 2.26 6.59
N ASN A 71 15.91 1.28 6.56
CA ASN A 71 16.20 -0.02 5.96
C ASN A 71 16.42 0.14 4.45
N PRO A 72 17.54 -0.36 3.89
CA PRO A 72 17.89 -0.20 2.48
C PRO A 72 16.87 -0.83 1.51
N ASP A 73 16.09 -1.81 1.97
CA ASP A 73 15.04 -2.43 1.15
C ASP A 73 13.75 -1.62 1.09
N THR A 74 13.61 -0.60 1.93
CA THR A 74 12.48 0.33 1.95
C THR A 74 12.88 1.65 1.31
N CYS A 75 12.92 1.70 0.00
CA CYS A 75 13.40 2.88 -0.74
C CYS A 75 12.48 3.27 -1.89
N LEU A 76 12.78 4.43 -2.45
CA LEU A 76 12.08 5.01 -3.58
C LEU A 76 12.06 4.05 -4.77
N ALA A 77 10.92 3.94 -5.45
CA ALA A 77 10.70 3.14 -6.65
C ALA A 77 10.86 1.61 -6.48
N LYS A 78 11.08 1.10 -5.27
CA LYS A 78 11.18 -0.33 -5.00
C LYS A 78 9.90 -0.85 -4.35
N THR A 79 9.17 -1.73 -5.02
CA THR A 79 7.93 -2.36 -4.51
C THR A 79 8.06 -3.85 -4.23
N TRP A 80 9.10 -4.52 -4.77
CA TRP A 80 9.43 -5.93 -4.52
C TRP A 80 10.49 -6.02 -3.44
N ASP A 81 10.44 -7.05 -2.61
CA ASP A 81 11.34 -7.22 -1.47
C ASP A 81 11.42 -5.96 -0.58
N ASN A 82 10.31 -5.25 -0.50
CA ASN A 82 10.13 -4.06 0.32
C ASN A 82 9.10 -4.39 1.41
N ARG A 83 9.59 -4.59 2.62
CA ARG A 83 8.76 -5.08 3.74
C ARG A 83 7.59 -4.16 4.09
N VAL A 84 7.73 -2.84 3.94
CA VAL A 84 6.63 -1.88 4.12
C VAL A 84 5.57 -2.07 3.04
N SER A 85 6.00 -2.15 1.78
CA SER A 85 5.12 -2.37 0.63
C SER A 85 4.39 -3.71 0.69
N ASP A 86 5.11 -4.79 1.04
CA ASP A 86 4.55 -6.13 1.14
C ASP A 86 3.48 -6.22 2.25
N ASP A 87 3.74 -5.62 3.40
CA ASP A 87 2.82 -5.57 4.52
C ASP A 87 1.54 -4.75 4.20
N MET A 88 1.69 -3.63 3.47
CA MET A 88 0.55 -2.88 2.91
C MET A 88 -0.28 -3.74 1.94
N CYS A 89 0.35 -4.57 1.12
CA CYS A 89 -0.35 -5.51 0.24
C CYS A 89 -1.12 -6.56 1.03
N ASP A 90 -0.53 -7.10 2.09
CA ASP A 90 -1.19 -8.07 2.96
C ASP A 90 -2.43 -7.46 3.65
N ALA A 91 -2.30 -6.24 4.19
CA ALA A 91 -3.42 -5.53 4.79
C ALA A 91 -4.55 -5.26 3.78
N THR A 92 -4.19 -4.88 2.54
CA THR A 92 -5.16 -4.69 1.46
C THR A 92 -5.85 -5.99 1.07
N ALA A 93 -5.12 -7.10 1.05
CA ALA A 93 -5.69 -8.42 0.75
C ALA A 93 -6.72 -8.87 1.78
N LEU A 94 -6.58 -8.48 3.06
CA LEU A 94 -7.58 -8.75 4.10
C LEU A 94 -8.90 -7.99 3.84
N LEU A 95 -8.86 -6.78 3.32
CA LEU A 95 -10.04 -6.01 2.92
C LEU A 95 -10.68 -6.60 1.64
N ASN A 96 -9.88 -7.25 0.80
CA ASN A 96 -10.29 -7.87 -0.46
C ASN A 96 -11.11 -6.95 -1.40
N PRO A 97 -10.59 -5.77 -1.76
CA PRO A 97 -11.30 -4.86 -2.66
C PRO A 97 -11.53 -5.50 -4.03
N CYS A 98 -12.66 -5.16 -4.66
CA CYS A 98 -13.08 -5.81 -5.92
C CYS A 98 -12.47 -5.17 -7.17
N PHE A 99 -12.04 -3.91 -7.09
CA PHE A 99 -11.51 -3.17 -8.23
C PHE A 99 -10.51 -2.09 -7.81
N LEU A 100 -9.60 -1.74 -8.70
CA LEU A 100 -8.60 -0.71 -8.50
C LEU A 100 -8.51 0.18 -9.75
N VAL A 101 -8.59 1.50 -9.54
CA VAL A 101 -8.31 2.51 -10.56
C VAL A 101 -7.13 3.34 -10.11
N ASN A 102 -6.00 3.21 -10.80
CA ASN A 102 -4.85 4.09 -10.59
C ASN A 102 -4.67 5.01 -11.79
N VAL A 103 -4.16 6.20 -11.54
CA VAL A 103 -3.74 7.13 -12.58
C VAL A 103 -2.24 7.39 -12.46
N ILE A 104 -1.60 7.61 -13.59
CA ILE A 104 -0.21 8.08 -13.67
C ILE A 104 -0.27 9.49 -14.21
N MET A 105 0.37 10.41 -13.52
CA MET A 105 0.49 11.82 -13.91
C MET A 105 1.95 12.15 -14.14
N ASP A 106 2.22 12.98 -15.13
CA ASP A 106 3.55 13.56 -15.36
C ASP A 106 3.85 14.72 -14.39
N ALA A 107 4.99 15.38 -14.58
CA ALA A 107 5.41 16.50 -13.77
C ALA A 107 4.48 17.72 -13.85
N ASP A 108 3.70 17.83 -14.93
CA ASP A 108 2.75 18.91 -15.18
C ASP A 108 1.33 18.55 -14.68
N ALA A 109 1.18 17.45 -13.94
CA ALA A 109 -0.08 16.88 -13.45
C ALA A 109 -1.07 16.50 -14.57
N ILE A 110 -0.58 16.22 -15.76
CA ILE A 110 -1.37 15.74 -16.90
C ILE A 110 -1.48 14.22 -16.82
N PHE A 111 -2.69 13.69 -17.05
CA PHE A 111 -2.91 12.24 -17.12
C PHE A 111 -2.13 11.65 -18.31
N THR A 112 -1.20 10.76 -18.02
CA THR A 112 -0.41 10.08 -19.05
C THR A 112 -0.92 8.68 -19.35
N GLN A 113 -1.46 7.98 -18.35
CA GLN A 113 -1.93 6.61 -18.54
C GLN A 113 -2.90 6.15 -17.45
N LEU A 114 -3.88 5.32 -17.85
CA LEU A 114 -4.63 4.45 -16.96
C LEU A 114 -4.05 3.03 -17.10
N PRO A 115 -3.33 2.50 -16.10
CA PRO A 115 -2.86 1.13 -16.16
C PRO A 115 -4.06 0.17 -16.11
N PRO A 116 -3.98 -1.00 -16.77
CA PRO A 116 -5.07 -1.97 -16.77
C PRO A 116 -5.41 -2.40 -15.34
N ALA A 117 -6.70 -2.43 -15.02
CA ALA A 117 -7.21 -2.97 -13.78
C ALA A 117 -6.97 -4.48 -13.73
N THR A 118 -6.14 -4.96 -12.83
CA THR A 118 -5.92 -6.39 -12.63
C THR A 118 -6.56 -6.84 -11.32
N GLY A 119 -7.66 -7.59 -11.44
CA GLY A 119 -8.41 -8.16 -10.31
C GLY A 119 -7.82 -9.44 -9.73
N THR A 120 -6.50 -9.66 -9.81
CA THR A 120 -5.85 -10.82 -9.24
C THR A 120 -5.27 -10.50 -7.86
N LYS A 121 -5.21 -11.50 -6.95
CA LYS A 121 -4.64 -11.39 -5.59
C LYS A 121 -3.21 -10.80 -5.54
N HIS A 122 -2.53 -10.69 -6.67
CA HIS A 122 -1.22 -10.07 -6.82
C HIS A 122 -1.26 -8.68 -7.50
N GLY A 123 -2.41 -8.25 -7.99
CA GLY A 123 -2.59 -6.99 -8.73
C GLY A 123 -2.58 -5.72 -7.88
N TRP A 124 -2.52 -5.86 -6.54
CA TRP A 124 -2.43 -4.73 -5.62
C TRP A 124 -1.02 -4.15 -5.51
N LYS A 125 -0.01 -4.87 -5.96
CA LYS A 125 1.31 -4.30 -6.19
C LYS A 125 1.14 -3.29 -7.32
N ALA A 126 1.47 -2.02 -7.07
CA ALA A 126 1.55 -1.05 -8.14
C ALA A 126 2.38 -1.69 -9.24
N HIS A 127 1.80 -1.95 -10.41
CA HIS A 127 2.61 -2.24 -11.57
C HIS A 127 3.33 -0.93 -11.88
N ALA A 128 4.51 -0.75 -11.27
CA ALA A 128 5.50 0.11 -11.84
C ALA A 128 5.89 -0.55 -13.16
N LEU A 129 5.68 0.17 -14.23
CA LEU A 129 6.14 -0.18 -15.57
C LEU A 129 7.65 -0.36 -15.56
#